data_2b786ddf72989855868bdff2ecc3270a
#
_entry.id   2b786ddf72989855868bdff2ecc3270a
#
_cell.length_a   1.000
_cell.length_b   1.000
_cell.length_c   1.000
_cell.angle_alpha   90.00
_cell.angle_beta   90.00
_cell.angle_gamma   90.00
#
_symmetry.space_group_name_H-M   'P 1'
#
loop_
_entity.id
_entity.type
_entity.pdbx_description
1 polymer ?
#
loop_
_entity_poly.entity_id
_entity_poly.type
_entity_poly.pdbx_seq_one_letter_code
_entity_poly.pdbx_strand_id
1 'polypeptide(L)'
;MTPSWWTDLWLNEGFASYVEYLGVEAVQPELKLLEQFIYLDLQSVFKIDALESSHPISIPVGHPDEINEIFDRISYAKGASIIRMMDKFLSEETFRKGLSNYLTKL
;
A
#
# COMPACT_ATOMS: atom_id res chain seq x y z
N MET A 1 -1.28 -13.05 -4.05
CA MET A 1 -1.29 -12.18 -5.25
C MET A 1 0.14 -11.81 -5.57
N THR A 2 0.58 -12.02 -6.81
CA THR A 2 1.98 -11.79 -7.22
C THR A 2 1.96 -10.97 -8.50
N PRO A 3 2.66 -9.83 -8.57
CA PRO A 3 2.76 -9.05 -9.80
C PRO A 3 3.52 -9.83 -10.89
N SER A 4 3.23 -9.54 -12.14
CA SER A 4 3.92 -10.16 -13.29
C SER A 4 5.41 -9.80 -13.33
N TRP A 5 5.75 -8.63 -12.82
CA TRP A 5 7.10 -8.11 -12.70
C TRP A 5 7.20 -7.11 -11.54
N TRP A 6 8.38 -6.70 -11.21
CA TRP A 6 8.70 -5.87 -10.05
C TRP A 6 8.27 -4.40 -10.17
N THR A 7 7.98 -3.91 -11.37
CA THR A 7 7.60 -2.51 -11.64
C THR A 7 6.44 -2.02 -10.75
N ASP A 8 5.47 -2.89 -10.48
CA ASP A 8 4.29 -2.59 -9.67
C ASP A 8 4.29 -3.32 -8.31
N LEU A 9 5.48 -3.54 -7.74
CA LEU A 9 5.61 -4.12 -6.39
C LEU A 9 4.78 -3.36 -5.36
N TRP A 10 4.67 -2.03 -5.49
CA TRP A 10 3.90 -1.18 -4.60
C TRP A 10 2.43 -1.61 -4.46
N LEU A 11 1.86 -2.13 -5.54
CA LEU A 11 0.45 -2.58 -5.51
C LEU A 11 0.29 -3.77 -4.57
N ASN A 12 1.22 -4.73 -4.64
CA ASN A 12 1.24 -5.89 -3.77
C ASN A 12 1.50 -5.49 -2.31
N GLU A 13 2.56 -4.72 -2.08
CA GLU A 13 2.98 -4.33 -0.74
C GLU A 13 2.05 -3.28 -0.11
N GLY A 14 1.50 -2.38 -0.92
CA GLY A 14 0.51 -1.41 -0.46
C GLY A 14 -0.79 -2.08 0.00
N PHE A 15 -1.29 -3.08 -0.74
CA PHE A 15 -2.43 -3.87 -0.29
C PHE A 15 -2.13 -4.64 0.98
N ALA A 16 -0.99 -5.33 1.05
CA ALA A 16 -0.59 -6.07 2.24
C ALA A 16 -0.54 -5.16 3.47
N SER A 17 0.13 -4.02 3.35
CA SER A 17 0.26 -3.03 4.43
C SER A 17 -1.09 -2.45 4.86
N TYR A 18 -1.97 -2.10 3.92
CA TYR A 18 -3.27 -1.54 4.27
C TYR A 18 -4.20 -2.58 4.90
N VAL A 19 -4.25 -3.79 4.36
CA VAL A 19 -5.09 -4.88 4.90
C VAL A 19 -4.62 -5.32 6.28
N GLU A 20 -3.33 -5.22 6.60
CA GLU A 20 -2.81 -5.41 7.95
C GLU A 20 -3.53 -4.52 8.97
N TYR A 21 -3.67 -3.22 8.68
CA TYR A 21 -4.41 -2.28 9.54
C TYR A 21 -5.87 -2.67 9.71
N LEU A 22 -6.55 -3.05 8.61
CA LEU A 22 -7.94 -3.52 8.67
C LEU A 22 -8.08 -4.79 9.50
N GLY A 23 -7.13 -5.71 9.37
CA GLY A 23 -7.10 -6.96 10.12
C GLY A 23 -6.96 -6.75 11.62
N VAL A 24 -6.02 -5.90 12.03
CA VAL A 24 -5.83 -5.57 13.45
C VAL A 24 -7.04 -4.84 14.02
N GLU A 25 -7.60 -3.87 13.29
CA GLU A 25 -8.81 -3.16 13.73
C GLU A 25 -10.00 -4.11 13.95
N ALA A 26 -10.12 -5.15 13.12
CA ALA A 26 -11.18 -6.13 13.28
C ALA A 26 -11.00 -7.06 14.49
N VAL A 27 -9.76 -7.33 14.89
CA VAL A 27 -9.43 -8.26 16.00
C VAL A 27 -9.24 -7.53 17.31
N GLN A 28 -8.64 -6.36 17.29
CA GLN A 28 -8.29 -5.55 18.46
C GLN A 28 -8.65 -4.06 18.24
N PRO A 29 -9.95 -3.73 18.16
CA PRO A 29 -10.39 -2.36 17.84
C PRO A 29 -9.98 -1.33 18.90
N GLU A 30 -9.69 -1.78 20.13
CA GLU A 30 -9.21 -0.91 21.20
C GLU A 30 -7.86 -0.27 20.91
N LEU A 31 -7.07 -0.84 20.00
CA LEU A 31 -5.78 -0.27 19.59
C LEU A 31 -5.94 0.92 18.66
N LYS A 32 -7.11 1.09 18.02
CA LYS A 32 -7.41 2.18 17.06
C LYS A 32 -6.31 2.35 16.02
N LEU A 33 -5.87 1.23 15.44
CA LEU A 33 -4.72 1.23 14.54
C LEU A 33 -4.99 2.00 13.24
N LEU A 34 -6.23 2.01 12.75
CA LEU A 34 -6.61 2.82 11.59
C LEU A 34 -6.45 4.33 11.82
N GLU A 35 -6.64 4.81 13.06
CA GLU A 35 -6.35 6.20 13.41
C GLU A 35 -4.84 6.45 13.44
N GLN A 36 -4.06 5.48 13.90
CA GLN A 36 -2.60 5.56 13.95
C GLN A 36 -1.94 5.53 12.56
N PHE A 37 -2.62 5.02 11.55
CA PHE A 37 -2.13 4.99 10.17
C PHE A 37 -1.62 6.36 9.69
N ILE A 38 -2.31 7.44 10.10
CA ILE A 38 -1.93 8.81 9.74
C ILE A 38 -0.52 9.14 10.21
N TYR A 39 -0.16 8.72 11.43
CA TYR A 39 1.17 8.98 12.00
C TYR A 39 2.22 8.00 11.52
N LEU A 40 1.88 6.71 11.52
CA LEU A 40 2.82 5.64 11.26
C LEU A 40 3.24 5.58 9.80
N ASP A 41 2.30 5.73 8.87
CA ASP A 41 2.56 5.61 7.45
C ASP A 41 2.43 6.93 6.69
N LEU A 42 1.28 7.59 6.72
CA LEU A 42 1.02 8.74 5.87
C LEU A 42 1.98 9.91 6.15
N GLN A 43 2.08 10.37 7.40
CA GLN A 43 2.97 11.48 7.74
C GLN A 43 4.45 11.11 7.60
N SER A 44 4.80 9.88 7.90
CA SER A 44 6.18 9.42 7.78
C SER A 44 6.63 9.39 6.31
N VAL A 45 5.76 8.95 5.41
CA VAL A 45 6.11 8.89 3.97
C VAL A 45 6.14 10.27 3.32
N PHE A 46 5.36 11.24 3.78
CA PHE A 46 5.43 12.61 3.26
C PHE A 46 6.83 13.20 3.38
N LYS A 47 7.52 12.94 4.49
CA LYS A 47 8.88 13.43 4.71
C LYS A 47 9.88 12.85 3.70
N ILE A 48 9.68 11.61 3.31
CA ILE A 48 10.54 10.90 2.36
C ILE A 48 10.18 11.25 0.93
N ASP A 49 8.89 11.29 0.62
CA ASP A 49 8.39 11.57 -0.72
C ASP A 49 8.63 13.03 -1.16
N ALA A 50 8.82 13.95 -0.21
CA ALA A 50 9.18 15.33 -0.49
C ALA A 50 10.65 15.54 -0.86
N LEU A 51 11.51 14.54 -0.69
CA LEU A 51 12.93 14.63 -1.01
C LEU A 51 13.18 14.45 -2.51
N GLU A 52 14.23 15.10 -3.02
CA GLU A 52 14.68 14.90 -4.41
C GLU A 52 15.09 13.45 -4.70
N SER A 53 15.50 12.71 -3.67
CA SER A 53 15.82 11.27 -3.75
C SER A 53 14.60 10.36 -3.82
N SER A 54 13.38 10.92 -3.75
CA SER A 54 12.17 10.12 -3.92
C SER A 54 12.05 9.60 -5.36
N HIS A 55 11.29 8.53 -5.53
CA HIS A 55 11.00 7.94 -6.84
C HIS A 55 9.49 7.79 -7.06
N PRO A 56 9.02 7.67 -8.33
CA PRO A 56 7.64 7.33 -8.60
C PRO A 56 7.23 6.01 -7.94
N ILE A 57 5.97 5.90 -7.60
CA ILE A 57 5.44 4.67 -6.95
C ILE A 57 5.53 3.47 -7.89
N SER A 58 5.20 3.65 -9.17
CA SER A 58 5.46 2.67 -10.24
C SER A 58 6.75 3.06 -10.92
N ILE A 59 7.74 2.20 -10.84
CA ILE A 59 9.09 2.46 -11.34
C ILE A 59 9.56 1.27 -12.19
N PRO A 60 10.06 1.51 -13.42
CA PRO A 60 10.62 0.45 -14.25
C PRO A 60 11.79 -0.22 -13.56
N VAL A 61 11.79 -1.55 -13.54
CA VAL A 61 12.87 -2.39 -13.03
C VAL A 61 13.43 -3.19 -14.18
N GLY A 62 14.62 -2.82 -14.64
CA GLY A 62 15.27 -3.44 -15.78
C GLY A 62 16.26 -4.55 -15.42
N HIS A 63 16.76 -4.55 -14.19
CA HIS A 63 17.78 -5.50 -13.73
C HIS A 63 17.47 -6.01 -12.32
N PRO A 64 17.76 -7.29 -12.01
CA PRO A 64 17.52 -7.85 -10.68
C PRO A 64 18.21 -7.10 -9.52
N ASP A 65 19.34 -6.45 -9.75
CA ASP A 65 20.05 -5.69 -8.71
C ASP A 65 19.26 -4.45 -8.25
N GLU A 66 18.35 -3.95 -9.08
CA GLU A 66 17.48 -2.80 -8.76
C GLU A 66 16.31 -3.19 -7.85
N ILE A 67 16.00 -4.49 -7.72
CA ILE A 67 14.82 -4.98 -6.99
C ILE A 67 14.88 -4.55 -5.52
N ASN A 68 16.04 -4.67 -4.87
CA ASN A 68 16.16 -4.32 -3.46
C ASN A 68 15.92 -2.83 -3.17
N GLU A 69 16.14 -1.95 -4.15
CA GLU A 69 15.97 -0.51 -3.99
C GLU A 69 14.49 -0.08 -3.91
N ILE A 70 13.57 -0.91 -4.44
CA ILE A 70 12.13 -0.60 -4.43
C ILE A 70 11.39 -1.20 -3.23
N PHE A 71 12.05 -2.01 -2.39
CA PHE A 71 11.53 -2.44 -1.09
C PHE A 71 11.76 -1.33 -0.06
N ASP A 72 11.03 -0.24 -0.16
CA ASP A 72 11.20 0.97 0.63
C ASP A 72 9.86 1.54 1.12
N ARG A 73 9.92 2.65 1.86
CA ARG A 73 8.72 3.33 2.37
C ARG A 73 7.78 3.84 1.28
N ILE A 74 8.27 4.10 0.08
CA ILE A 74 7.42 4.50 -1.05
C ILE A 74 6.53 3.34 -1.47
N SER A 75 7.09 2.16 -1.68
CA SER A 75 6.32 0.98 -2.07
C SER A 75 5.31 0.55 -0.99
N TYR A 76 5.69 0.60 0.29
CA TYR A 76 4.86 0.17 1.41
C TYR A 76 3.91 1.27 1.90
N ALA A 77 4.44 2.34 2.46
CA ALA A 77 3.64 3.36 3.16
C ALA A 77 2.88 4.28 2.19
N LYS A 78 3.50 4.76 1.12
CA LYS A 78 2.80 5.52 0.08
C LYS A 78 1.81 4.63 -0.65
N GLY A 79 2.19 3.38 -0.98
CA GLY A 79 1.30 2.38 -1.56
C GLY A 79 0.06 2.16 -0.72
N ALA A 80 0.22 1.88 0.58
CA ALA A 80 -0.88 1.71 1.53
C ALA A 80 -1.76 2.97 1.63
N SER A 81 -1.16 4.16 1.60
CA SER A 81 -1.89 5.43 1.65
C SER A 81 -2.78 5.63 0.42
N ILE A 82 -2.30 5.29 -0.78
CA ILE A 82 -3.09 5.35 -2.02
C ILE A 82 -4.23 4.33 -1.99
N ILE A 83 -3.98 3.11 -1.54
CA ILE A 83 -5.01 2.08 -1.38
C ILE A 83 -6.09 2.54 -0.38
N ARG A 84 -5.69 3.14 0.74
CA ARG A 84 -6.61 3.72 1.71
C ARG A 84 -7.47 4.83 1.09
N MET A 85 -6.88 5.71 0.28
CA MET A 85 -7.62 6.75 -0.43
C MET A 85 -8.67 6.13 -1.37
N MET A 86 -8.31 5.07 -2.09
CA MET A 86 -9.24 4.36 -2.98
C MET A 86 -10.40 3.73 -2.19
N ASP A 87 -10.14 3.09 -1.05
CA ASP A 87 -11.16 2.55 -0.16
C ASP A 87 -12.16 3.64 0.30
N LYS A 88 -11.63 4.79 0.75
CA LYS A 88 -12.48 5.91 1.21
C LYS A 88 -13.26 6.57 0.07
N PHE A 89 -12.70 6.65 -1.13
CA PHE A 89 -13.36 7.20 -2.31
C PHE A 89 -14.48 6.30 -2.83
N LEU A 90 -14.26 4.99 -2.87
CA LEU A 90 -15.22 4.02 -3.43
C LEU A 90 -16.32 3.60 -2.44
N SER A 91 -16.18 3.86 -1.19
CA SER A 91 -16.86 3.25 -0.04
C SER A 91 -16.36 1.83 0.28
N GLU A 92 -16.43 1.46 1.55
CA GLU A 92 -15.96 0.15 2.03
C GLU A 92 -16.63 -1.02 1.29
N GLU A 93 -17.93 -0.96 1.08
CA GLU A 93 -18.69 -2.03 0.39
C GLU A 93 -18.21 -2.22 -1.04
N THR A 94 -18.06 -1.13 -1.79
CA THR A 94 -17.62 -1.16 -3.19
C THR A 94 -16.16 -1.63 -3.29
N PHE A 95 -15.30 -1.15 -2.42
CA PHE A 95 -13.89 -1.55 -2.37
C PHE A 95 -13.76 -3.06 -2.09
N ARG A 96 -14.44 -3.57 -1.07
CA ARG A 96 -14.41 -5.00 -0.71
C ARG A 96 -14.96 -5.88 -1.83
N LYS A 97 -16.06 -5.48 -2.46
CA LYS A 97 -16.65 -6.21 -3.58
C LYS A 97 -15.72 -6.23 -4.79
N GLY A 98 -15.10 -5.10 -5.11
CA GLY A 98 -14.10 -5.01 -6.17
C GLY A 98 -12.91 -5.91 -5.92
N LEU A 99 -12.35 -5.88 -4.72
CA LEU A 99 -11.22 -6.71 -4.32
C LEU A 99 -11.57 -8.21 -4.35
N SER A 100 -12.75 -8.59 -3.84
CA SER A 100 -13.23 -9.96 -3.90
C SER A 100 -13.37 -10.45 -5.35
N ASN A 101 -13.96 -9.64 -6.22
CA ASN A 101 -14.10 -9.97 -7.63
C ASN A 101 -12.73 -10.13 -8.32
N TYR A 102 -11.80 -9.25 -8.02
CA TYR A 102 -10.43 -9.32 -8.55
C TYR A 102 -9.74 -10.62 -8.14
N LEU A 103 -9.79 -10.97 -6.85
CA LEU A 103 -9.14 -12.17 -6.34
C LEU A 103 -9.79 -13.47 -6.80
N THR A 104 -11.09 -13.47 -7.06
CA THR A 104 -11.81 -14.69 -7.49
C THR A 104 -11.75 -14.94 -8.98
N LYS A 105 -11.45 -13.92 -9.79
CA LYS A 105 -11.37 -14.03 -11.26
C LYS A 105 -9.95 -14.29 -11.77
N LEU A 106 -8.99 -14.24 -10.90
CA LEU A 106 -7.61 -14.63 -11.20
C LEU A 106 -7.45 -16.17 -11.04
#